data_53f8d85839b8673b5a6cee1f80023524
#
_entry.id   53f8d85839b8673b5a6cee1f80023524
#
_cell.length_a   1.000
_cell.length_b   1.000
_cell.length_c   1.000
_cell.angle_alpha   90.00
_cell.angle_beta   90.00
_cell.angle_gamma   90.00
#
_symmetry.space_group_name_H-M   'P 1'
#
loop_
_entity.id
_entity.type
_entity.pdbx_description
1 polymer ?
#
loop_
_entity_poly.entity_id
_entity_poly.type
_entity_poly.pdbx_seq_one_letter_code
_entity_poly.pdbx_strand_id
1 'polypeptide(L)'
;MIHENLYKGKIHFALGDQVKKMLLSIAISCMLVISFIGTSVAADSQPSEIQVLYSYEGNLSEKKVIPISVLSIYGPPGFFIAEAVKLEAPKDNWKISAVQLFGFDGYNGSQESAPEERTIALEIRDKDKNLLYKFADSQIAYSNYARNATLLFPLTIEIPQIPVSDEFYVCFYDRGAVAVGCELLNEPSKNSYIYIENELLPAVLPESENVSTPLNWLIAVSGR
;
A
#
# COMPACT_ATOMS: atom_id res chain seq x y z
N MET A 1 68.04 -7.47 56.49
CA MET A 1 66.64 -6.97 56.34
C MET A 1 66.61 -5.52 55.82
N ILE A 2 67.54 -5.13 54.92
CA ILE A 2 67.63 -3.75 54.38
C ILE A 2 67.62 -3.73 52.83
N HIS A 3 67.78 -4.86 52.16
CA HIS A 3 67.86 -4.90 50.69
C HIS A 3 66.51 -5.10 49.94
N GLU A 4 65.42 -5.44 50.61
CA GLU A 4 64.14 -5.72 49.98
C GLU A 4 63.29 -4.46 49.72
N ASN A 5 63.48 -3.38 50.44
CA ASN A 5 62.70 -2.17 50.32
C ASN A 5 63.10 -1.22 49.18
N LEU A 6 64.33 -1.36 48.62
CA LEU A 6 64.79 -0.51 47.53
C LEU A 6 64.21 -0.94 46.13
N TYR A 7 63.83 -2.20 45.96
CA TYR A 7 63.31 -2.69 44.70
C TYR A 7 61.81 -2.39 44.50
N LYS A 8 61.05 -2.36 45.60
CA LYS A 8 59.62 -2.06 45.52
C LYS A 8 59.31 -0.61 45.10
N GLY A 9 60.11 0.35 45.51
CA GLY A 9 59.89 1.77 45.18
C GLY A 9 60.14 2.12 43.72
N LYS A 10 61.13 1.48 43.07
CA LYS A 10 61.44 1.75 41.65
C LYS A 10 60.43 1.15 40.68
N ILE A 11 59.84 0.00 41.03
CA ILE A 11 58.83 -0.63 40.18
C ILE A 11 57.55 0.17 40.24
N HIS A 12 57.15 0.74 41.37
CA HIS A 12 55.95 1.55 41.50
C HIS A 12 56.01 2.85 40.67
N PHE A 13 57.22 3.46 40.56
CA PHE A 13 57.38 4.72 39.80
C PHE A 13 57.31 4.49 38.26
N ALA A 14 57.94 3.39 37.82
CA ALA A 14 57.96 3.05 36.41
C ALA A 14 56.54 2.60 35.90
N LEU A 15 55.78 1.88 36.73
CA LEU A 15 54.41 1.43 36.37
C LEU A 15 53.44 2.60 36.32
N GLY A 16 53.54 3.59 37.19
CA GLY A 16 52.69 4.79 37.18
C GLY A 16 52.87 5.64 35.93
N ASP A 17 54.06 5.73 35.40
CA ASP A 17 54.37 6.53 34.20
C ASP A 17 53.90 5.83 32.91
N GLN A 18 54.03 4.51 32.85
CA GLN A 18 53.52 3.72 31.75
C GLN A 18 51.96 3.73 31.69
N VAL A 19 51.30 3.62 32.85
CA VAL A 19 49.86 3.69 32.96
C VAL A 19 49.32 5.07 32.54
N LYS A 20 49.99 6.17 32.93
CA LYS A 20 49.65 7.53 32.53
C LYS A 20 49.80 7.74 31.02
N LYS A 21 50.87 7.22 30.40
CA LYS A 21 51.05 7.29 28.94
C LYS A 21 50.01 6.47 28.18
N MET A 22 49.63 5.31 28.71
CA MET A 22 48.59 4.46 28.13
C MET A 22 47.20 5.11 28.25
N LEU A 23 46.85 5.70 29.38
CA LEU A 23 45.61 6.43 29.59
C LEU A 23 45.51 7.68 28.67
N LEU A 24 46.62 8.40 28.50
CA LEU A 24 46.67 9.55 27.61
C LEU A 24 46.51 9.14 26.14
N SER A 25 47.08 8.02 25.72
CA SER A 25 46.93 7.47 24.38
C SER A 25 45.50 7.03 24.10
N ILE A 26 44.82 6.41 25.07
CA ILE A 26 43.43 6.00 24.98
C ILE A 26 42.50 7.23 24.90
N ALA A 27 42.76 8.28 25.68
CA ALA A 27 41.98 9.51 25.66
C ALA A 27 42.08 10.24 24.30
N ILE A 28 43.30 10.31 23.72
CA ILE A 28 43.50 10.91 22.39
C ILE A 28 42.82 10.07 21.29
N SER A 29 42.90 8.74 21.40
CA SER A 29 42.23 7.84 20.45
C SER A 29 40.68 7.95 20.52
N CYS A 30 40.12 8.07 21.73
CA CYS A 30 38.68 8.30 21.90
C CYS A 30 38.25 9.67 21.38
N MET A 31 39.04 10.73 21.55
CA MET A 31 38.70 12.06 20.97
C MET A 31 38.74 12.06 19.45
N LEU A 32 39.65 11.33 18.82
CA LEU A 32 39.71 11.20 17.36
C LEU A 32 38.51 10.39 16.80
N VAL A 33 38.03 9.36 17.49
CA VAL A 33 36.86 8.59 17.09
C VAL A 33 35.58 9.42 17.23
N ILE A 34 35.45 10.24 18.25
CA ILE A 34 34.31 11.12 18.46
C ILE A 34 34.24 12.22 17.37
N SER A 35 35.38 12.67 16.87
CA SER A 35 35.45 13.68 15.81
C SER A 35 35.01 13.15 14.44
N PHE A 36 35.02 11.82 14.21
CA PHE A 36 34.56 11.20 12.97
C PHE A 36 33.05 10.79 12.98
N ILE A 37 32.41 10.78 14.15
CA ILE A 37 30.97 10.46 14.26
C ILE A 37 30.12 11.72 14.08
N GLY A 38 30.70 12.88 13.91
CA GLY A 38 30.04 14.20 13.98
C GLY A 38 29.50 14.77 12.68
N THR A 39 29.42 14.02 11.56
CA THR A 39 28.77 14.52 10.32
C THR A 39 28.01 13.43 9.57
N SER A 40 27.28 12.57 10.26
CA SER A 40 26.07 12.08 9.66
C SER A 40 25.09 13.25 9.74
N VAL A 41 25.00 14.01 8.66
CA VAL A 41 23.82 14.81 8.37
C VAL A 41 22.66 13.82 8.42
N ALA A 42 21.95 13.75 9.54
CA ALA A 42 20.64 13.19 9.58
C ALA A 42 19.88 14.02 8.52
N ALA A 43 19.74 13.48 7.32
CA ALA A 43 18.73 13.95 6.41
C ALA A 43 17.45 13.89 7.25
N ASP A 44 16.92 15.07 7.53
CA ASP A 44 15.68 15.27 8.26
C ASP A 44 14.60 14.64 7.37
N SER A 45 14.50 13.32 7.44
CA SER A 45 13.41 12.58 6.83
C SER A 45 12.20 12.84 7.70
N GLN A 46 11.61 14.03 7.52
CA GLN A 46 10.23 14.21 7.94
C GLN A 46 9.47 12.98 7.43
N PRO A 47 8.72 12.29 8.28
CA PRO A 47 7.89 11.18 7.84
C PRO A 47 7.02 11.73 6.73
N SER A 48 7.23 11.28 5.49
CA SER A 48 6.46 11.75 4.35
C SER A 48 5.00 11.45 4.66
N GLU A 49 4.19 12.50 4.67
CA GLU A 49 2.76 12.41 4.95
C GLU A 49 2.11 11.40 3.99
N ILE A 50 1.28 10.53 4.55
CA ILE A 50 0.52 9.57 3.74
C ILE A 50 -0.53 10.37 2.96
N GLN A 51 -0.50 10.27 1.66
CA GLN A 51 -1.51 10.82 0.76
C GLN A 51 -2.46 9.73 0.29
N VAL A 52 -3.72 10.10 0.09
CA VAL A 52 -4.75 9.22 -0.47
C VAL A 52 -5.24 9.80 -1.79
N LEU A 53 -5.19 8.98 -2.83
CA LEU A 53 -5.73 9.30 -4.15
C LEU A 53 -7.03 8.54 -4.34
N TYR A 54 -8.07 9.24 -4.73
CA TYR A 54 -9.39 8.68 -4.97
C TYR A 54 -9.71 8.68 -6.47
N SER A 55 -10.33 7.60 -6.95
CA SER A 55 -10.90 7.55 -8.31
C SER A 55 -12.20 8.38 -8.43
N TYR A 56 -12.71 8.89 -7.33
CA TYR A 56 -13.99 9.59 -7.24
C TYR A 56 -13.85 10.91 -6.48
N GLU A 57 -14.77 11.82 -6.70
CA GLU A 57 -14.79 13.14 -6.06
C GLU A 57 -16.00 13.28 -5.12
N GLY A 58 -15.85 14.15 -4.10
CA GLY A 58 -16.93 14.52 -3.20
C GLY A 58 -17.34 13.46 -2.17
N ASN A 59 -18.47 13.67 -1.54
CA ASN A 59 -18.98 12.84 -0.44
C ASN A 59 -19.81 11.66 -0.97
N LEU A 60 -19.43 10.44 -0.60
CA LEU A 60 -20.15 9.21 -1.02
C LEU A 60 -21.61 9.17 -0.56
N SER A 61 -21.95 9.82 0.56
CA SER A 61 -23.34 9.84 1.07
C SER A 61 -24.32 10.59 0.15
N GLU A 62 -23.81 11.42 -0.76
CA GLU A 62 -24.58 12.23 -1.69
C GLU A 62 -24.71 11.58 -3.08
N LYS A 63 -24.07 10.42 -3.27
CA LYS A 63 -23.95 9.74 -4.53
C LYS A 63 -24.88 8.52 -4.63
N LYS A 64 -25.32 8.22 -5.84
CA LYS A 64 -26.02 6.97 -6.13
C LYS A 64 -24.97 5.85 -6.31
N VAL A 65 -24.68 5.14 -5.22
CA VAL A 65 -23.67 4.07 -5.18
C VAL A 65 -24.36 2.72 -5.10
N ILE A 66 -23.88 1.79 -5.92
CA ILE A 66 -24.33 0.39 -5.93
C ILE A 66 -23.11 -0.55 -5.95
N PRO A 67 -23.22 -1.75 -5.37
CA PRO A 67 -22.19 -2.78 -5.52
C PRO A 67 -22.37 -3.55 -6.82
N ILE A 68 -21.30 -3.74 -7.57
CA ILE A 68 -21.29 -4.52 -8.82
C ILE A 68 -20.09 -5.46 -8.83
N SER A 69 -20.28 -6.70 -9.27
CA SER A 69 -19.22 -7.63 -9.64
C SER A 69 -19.17 -7.74 -11.15
N VAL A 70 -18.02 -7.47 -11.76
CA VAL A 70 -17.85 -7.61 -13.21
C VAL A 70 -18.02 -9.06 -13.64
N LEU A 71 -17.71 -10.04 -12.78
CA LEU A 71 -17.96 -11.44 -13.06
C LEU A 71 -19.44 -11.72 -13.31
N SER A 72 -20.35 -11.11 -12.54
CA SER A 72 -21.78 -11.28 -12.70
C SER A 72 -22.31 -10.66 -14.00
N ILE A 73 -21.62 -9.65 -14.53
CA ILE A 73 -22.03 -8.94 -15.75
C ILE A 73 -21.51 -9.65 -17.00
N TYR A 74 -20.24 -10.06 -16.99
CA TYR A 74 -19.54 -10.56 -18.17
C TYR A 74 -19.42 -12.09 -18.24
N GLY A 75 -19.79 -12.80 -17.16
CA GLY A 75 -19.85 -14.27 -17.13
C GLY A 75 -18.47 -14.95 -17.04
N PRO A 76 -18.33 -16.21 -17.50
CA PRO A 76 -17.15 -17.07 -17.26
C PRO A 76 -15.77 -16.52 -17.63
N PRO A 77 -15.59 -15.60 -18.58
CA PRO A 77 -14.30 -14.91 -18.75
C PRO A 77 -13.90 -14.03 -17.56
N GLY A 78 -14.80 -13.82 -16.59
CA GLY A 78 -14.65 -12.91 -15.47
C GLY A 78 -13.42 -13.11 -14.57
N PHE A 79 -12.77 -14.28 -14.60
CA PHE A 79 -11.49 -14.46 -13.90
C PHE A 79 -10.35 -13.58 -14.43
N PHE A 80 -10.48 -13.09 -15.66
CA PHE A 80 -9.50 -12.24 -16.35
C PHE A 80 -9.99 -10.81 -16.52
N ILE A 81 -11.15 -10.47 -15.95
CA ILE A 81 -11.75 -9.14 -16.01
C ILE A 81 -11.56 -8.45 -14.67
N ALA A 82 -11.15 -7.19 -14.71
CA ALA A 82 -10.94 -6.37 -13.51
C ALA A 82 -11.69 -5.05 -13.58
N GLU A 83 -12.14 -4.58 -12.43
CA GLU A 83 -12.46 -3.19 -12.17
C GLU A 83 -11.16 -2.40 -12.15
N ALA A 84 -10.99 -1.51 -13.11
CA ALA A 84 -9.76 -0.74 -13.22
C ALA A 84 -9.99 0.75 -13.02
N VAL A 85 -9.07 1.39 -12.29
CA VAL A 85 -9.05 2.84 -12.14
C VAL A 85 -7.70 3.39 -12.57
N LYS A 86 -7.75 4.55 -13.24
CA LYS A 86 -6.59 5.34 -13.60
C LYS A 86 -6.40 6.45 -12.57
N LEU A 87 -5.19 6.57 -12.04
CA LEU A 87 -4.79 7.57 -11.08
C LEU A 87 -3.50 8.24 -11.53
N GLU A 88 -3.22 9.42 -11.01
CA GLU A 88 -2.00 10.17 -11.28
C GLU A 88 -1.15 10.26 -10.01
N ALA A 89 0.12 9.86 -10.11
CA ALA A 89 1.05 9.95 -9.01
C ALA A 89 1.34 11.42 -8.66
N PRO A 90 1.28 11.83 -7.37
CA PRO A 90 1.50 13.23 -6.97
C PRO A 90 2.92 13.73 -7.25
N LYS A 91 3.85 12.80 -7.43
CA LYS A 91 5.27 13.05 -7.71
C LYS A 91 5.90 11.80 -8.31
N ASP A 92 7.05 11.99 -8.95
CA ASP A 92 7.86 10.86 -9.40
C ASP A 92 8.24 9.93 -8.25
N ASN A 93 8.23 8.64 -8.54
CA ASN A 93 8.60 7.58 -7.60
C ASN A 93 7.76 7.61 -6.31
N TRP A 94 6.49 8.05 -6.42
CA TRP A 94 5.53 7.95 -5.32
C TRP A 94 5.26 6.48 -5.00
N LYS A 95 5.25 6.13 -3.72
CA LYS A 95 5.19 4.73 -3.30
C LYS A 95 3.80 4.38 -2.76
N ILE A 96 3.05 3.61 -3.52
CA ILE A 96 1.78 3.04 -3.07
C ILE A 96 2.07 2.03 -1.96
N SER A 97 1.31 2.07 -0.88
CA SER A 97 1.41 1.13 0.25
C SER A 97 0.11 0.39 0.55
N ALA A 98 -1.03 0.88 0.09
CA ALA A 98 -2.30 0.18 0.21
C ALA A 98 -3.28 0.59 -0.89
N VAL A 99 -4.17 -0.34 -1.23
CA VAL A 99 -5.35 -0.11 -2.07
C VAL A 99 -6.58 -0.25 -1.19
N GLN A 100 -7.47 0.71 -1.28
CA GLN A 100 -8.75 0.71 -0.59
C GLN A 100 -9.88 0.70 -1.62
N LEU A 101 -10.85 -0.16 -1.42
CA LEU A 101 -12.08 -0.15 -2.19
C LEU A 101 -13.29 -0.21 -1.27
N PHE A 102 -14.39 0.33 -1.74
CA PHE A 102 -15.68 0.14 -1.09
C PHE A 102 -16.32 -1.08 -1.74
N GLY A 103 -16.63 -2.09 -0.95
CA GLY A 103 -17.10 -3.35 -1.45
C GLY A 103 -18.18 -3.98 -0.60
N PHE A 104 -18.79 -5.02 -1.15
CA PHE A 104 -19.79 -5.83 -0.50
C PHE A 104 -19.54 -7.30 -0.81
N ASP A 105 -19.39 -8.12 0.21
CA ASP A 105 -19.07 -9.55 0.09
C ASP A 105 -20.27 -10.49 0.27
N GLY A 106 -21.47 -9.94 0.34
CA GLY A 106 -22.69 -10.71 0.55
C GLY A 106 -22.92 -11.21 1.97
N TYR A 107 -21.97 -10.97 2.88
CA TYR A 107 -22.10 -11.46 4.25
C TYR A 107 -23.10 -10.63 5.05
N ASN A 108 -24.15 -11.28 5.53
CA ASN A 108 -25.22 -10.63 6.33
C ASN A 108 -25.07 -10.82 7.84
N GLY A 109 -23.96 -11.42 8.29
CA GLY A 109 -23.69 -11.70 9.70
C GLY A 109 -24.11 -13.10 10.16
N SER A 110 -24.76 -13.90 9.30
CA SER A 110 -25.06 -15.30 9.61
C SER A 110 -23.96 -16.23 9.08
N GLN A 111 -23.77 -17.35 9.76
CA GLN A 111 -22.79 -18.35 9.32
C GLN A 111 -23.15 -18.98 7.97
N GLU A 112 -24.43 -19.04 7.64
CA GLU A 112 -24.94 -19.60 6.38
C GLU A 112 -24.66 -18.70 5.18
N SER A 113 -24.47 -17.39 5.39
CA SER A 113 -24.16 -16.40 4.35
C SER A 113 -22.67 -16.11 4.25
N ALA A 114 -21.82 -16.75 5.08
CA ALA A 114 -20.38 -16.54 5.01
C ALA A 114 -19.85 -17.10 3.69
N PRO A 115 -19.17 -16.28 2.86
CA PRO A 115 -18.61 -16.78 1.60
C PRO A 115 -17.53 -17.83 1.88
N GLU A 116 -17.60 -18.97 1.20
CA GLU A 116 -16.61 -20.06 1.35
C GLU A 116 -15.26 -19.66 0.75
N GLU A 117 -15.30 -18.95 -0.37
CA GLU A 117 -14.11 -18.45 -1.05
C GLU A 117 -14.13 -16.92 -1.10
N ARG A 118 -12.98 -16.33 -0.76
CA ARG A 118 -12.76 -14.88 -0.77
C ARG A 118 -11.47 -14.52 -1.49
N THR A 119 -11.17 -15.28 -2.51
CA THR A 119 -9.97 -15.08 -3.30
C THR A 119 -10.15 -13.91 -4.24
N ILE A 120 -9.22 -12.99 -4.22
CA ILE A 120 -9.16 -11.83 -5.11
C ILE A 120 -7.80 -11.75 -5.77
N ALA A 121 -7.69 -10.92 -6.78
CA ALA A 121 -6.39 -10.49 -7.29
C ALA A 121 -6.36 -8.97 -7.47
N LEU A 122 -5.15 -8.42 -7.40
CA LEU A 122 -4.88 -7.00 -7.56
C LEU A 122 -3.62 -6.83 -8.40
N GLU A 123 -3.66 -5.93 -9.37
CA GLU A 123 -2.50 -5.53 -10.15
C GLU A 123 -2.31 -4.02 -10.09
N ILE A 124 -1.04 -3.59 -10.01
CA ILE A 124 -0.62 -2.21 -10.24
C ILE A 124 0.13 -2.20 -11.57
N ARG A 125 -0.25 -1.31 -12.47
CA ARG A 125 0.32 -1.18 -13.79
C ARG A 125 0.72 0.27 -14.07
N ASP A 126 1.79 0.47 -14.84
CA ASP A 126 2.19 1.79 -15.29
C ASP A 126 1.26 2.34 -16.39
N LYS A 127 1.56 3.54 -16.88
CA LYS A 127 0.81 4.21 -17.96
C LYS A 127 0.76 3.40 -19.26
N ASP A 128 1.77 2.57 -19.51
CA ASP A 128 1.88 1.71 -20.71
C ASP A 128 1.26 0.33 -20.46
N LYS A 129 0.61 0.15 -19.33
CA LYS A 129 -0.02 -1.09 -18.84
C LYS A 129 0.97 -2.22 -18.51
N ASN A 130 2.26 -1.92 -18.36
CA ASN A 130 3.22 -2.89 -17.87
C ASN A 130 2.94 -3.22 -16.40
N LEU A 131 3.06 -4.49 -16.06
CA LEU A 131 2.82 -4.96 -14.70
C LEU A 131 3.96 -4.51 -13.77
N LEU A 132 3.64 -3.73 -12.75
CA LEU A 132 4.56 -3.33 -11.68
C LEU A 132 4.45 -4.23 -10.46
N TYR A 133 3.23 -4.66 -10.12
CA TYR A 133 2.96 -5.51 -8.97
C TYR A 133 1.73 -6.37 -9.20
N LYS A 134 1.75 -7.57 -8.67
CA LYS A 134 0.61 -8.49 -8.64
C LYS A 134 0.48 -9.16 -7.28
N PHE A 135 -0.73 -9.06 -6.74
CA PHE A 135 -1.19 -9.81 -5.59
C PHE A 135 -2.28 -10.75 -6.10
N ALA A 136 -2.03 -12.03 -6.09
CA ALA A 136 -2.95 -13.00 -6.68
C ALA A 136 -3.31 -14.10 -5.69
N ASP A 137 -4.55 -14.57 -5.82
CA ASP A 137 -5.05 -15.76 -5.15
C ASP A 137 -4.95 -15.75 -3.63
N SER A 138 -5.02 -14.55 -3.04
CA SER A 138 -5.02 -14.38 -1.61
C SER A 138 -6.44 -14.14 -1.10
N GLN A 139 -6.76 -14.81 -0.02
CA GLN A 139 -8.00 -14.57 0.68
C GLN A 139 -7.94 -13.24 1.42
N ILE A 140 -9.00 -12.46 1.30
CA ILE A 140 -9.16 -11.27 2.12
C ILE A 140 -9.74 -11.63 3.47
N ALA A 141 -9.28 -10.95 4.52
CA ALA A 141 -9.81 -11.13 5.85
C ALA A 141 -11.29 -10.72 5.91
N TYR A 142 -12.06 -11.40 6.75
CA TYR A 142 -13.44 -11.00 7.09
C TYR A 142 -13.44 -9.73 7.94
N SER A 143 -12.83 -8.66 7.47
CA SER A 143 -12.76 -7.41 8.22
C SER A 143 -14.08 -6.63 8.22
N ASN A 144 -14.98 -6.99 7.33
CA ASN A 144 -16.20 -6.23 7.09
C ASN A 144 -17.42 -7.10 7.40
N TYR A 145 -17.73 -7.18 8.67
CA TYR A 145 -18.98 -7.76 9.13
C TYR A 145 -20.10 -6.74 8.98
N ALA A 146 -20.48 -6.46 7.74
CA ALA A 146 -21.70 -5.72 7.51
C ALA A 146 -22.88 -6.56 7.91
N ARG A 147 -23.42 -6.25 9.02
CA ARG A 147 -24.70 -6.79 9.45
C ARG A 147 -25.89 -6.29 8.62
N ASN A 148 -25.63 -5.40 7.68
CA ASN A 148 -26.62 -4.83 6.79
C ASN A 148 -26.14 -4.93 5.34
N ALA A 149 -26.78 -5.80 4.57
CA ALA A 149 -26.46 -6.12 3.19
C ALA A 149 -26.47 -4.92 2.21
N THR A 150 -26.90 -3.76 2.65
CA THR A 150 -26.97 -2.53 1.84
C THR A 150 -25.81 -1.58 2.07
N LEU A 151 -24.89 -1.89 3.01
CA LEU A 151 -23.78 -1.02 3.33
C LEU A 151 -22.51 -1.48 2.63
N LEU A 152 -21.89 -0.56 1.90
CA LEU A 152 -20.54 -0.73 1.38
C LEU A 152 -19.51 -0.46 2.47
N PHE A 153 -18.48 -1.27 2.51
CA PHE A 153 -17.39 -1.16 3.49
C PHE A 153 -16.08 -0.82 2.81
N PRO A 154 -15.25 -0.02 3.47
CA PRO A 154 -13.88 0.12 3.05
C PRO A 154 -13.13 -1.20 3.30
N LEU A 155 -12.69 -1.85 2.23
CA LEU A 155 -11.74 -2.95 2.27
C LEU A 155 -10.37 -2.38 1.97
N THR A 156 -9.42 -2.53 2.89
CA THR A 156 -8.03 -2.09 2.70
C THR A 156 -7.13 -3.28 2.49
N ILE A 157 -6.39 -3.26 1.38
CA ILE A 157 -5.40 -4.27 1.00
C ILE A 157 -4.04 -3.62 1.11
N GLU A 158 -3.28 -3.99 2.14
CA GLU A 158 -1.89 -3.55 2.28
C GLU A 158 -1.01 -4.28 1.27
N ILE A 159 -0.13 -3.54 0.63
CA ILE A 159 0.82 -4.05 -0.35
C ILE A 159 2.23 -3.55 -0.02
N PRO A 160 3.29 -4.21 -0.51
CA PRO A 160 4.64 -3.64 -0.47
C PRO A 160 4.65 -2.24 -1.09
N GLN A 161 5.61 -1.42 -0.73
CA GLN A 161 5.77 -0.09 -1.32
C GLN A 161 6.13 -0.19 -2.80
N ILE A 162 5.17 0.08 -3.67
CA ILE A 162 5.33 0.00 -5.14
C ILE A 162 5.57 1.40 -5.69
N PRO A 163 6.73 1.69 -6.30
CA PRO A 163 6.99 2.98 -6.89
C PRO A 163 6.19 3.16 -8.19
N VAL A 164 5.52 4.29 -8.32
CA VAL A 164 4.81 4.73 -9.52
C VAL A 164 5.18 6.16 -9.86
N SER A 165 5.08 6.52 -11.12
CA SER A 165 5.25 7.87 -11.65
C SER A 165 4.20 8.11 -12.72
N ASP A 166 3.85 9.37 -12.95
CA ASP A 166 2.82 9.75 -13.93
C ASP A 166 1.47 9.04 -13.67
N GLU A 167 0.76 8.74 -14.75
CA GLU A 167 -0.46 7.93 -14.71
C GLU A 167 -0.14 6.46 -14.42
N PHE A 168 -1.00 5.82 -13.64
CA PHE A 168 -0.91 4.40 -13.34
C PHE A 168 -2.31 3.81 -13.18
N TYR A 169 -2.40 2.49 -13.27
CA TYR A 169 -3.66 1.77 -13.14
C TYR A 169 -3.64 0.83 -11.94
N VAL A 170 -4.77 0.78 -11.25
CA VAL A 170 -5.09 -0.24 -10.25
C VAL A 170 -6.18 -1.12 -10.84
N CYS A 171 -5.88 -2.40 -11.03
CA CYS A 171 -6.81 -3.40 -11.56
C CYS A 171 -7.17 -4.37 -10.45
N PHE A 172 -8.41 -4.35 -10.02
CA PHE A 172 -8.92 -5.25 -8.99
C PHE A 172 -9.77 -6.34 -9.65
N TYR A 173 -9.45 -7.59 -9.37
CA TYR A 173 -10.17 -8.76 -9.86
C TYR A 173 -11.04 -9.29 -8.73
N ASP A 174 -12.32 -9.05 -8.79
CA ASP A 174 -13.31 -9.39 -7.77
C ASP A 174 -13.54 -10.89 -7.62
N ARG A 175 -13.40 -11.64 -8.72
CA ARG A 175 -13.61 -13.09 -8.83
C ARG A 175 -14.94 -13.57 -8.22
N GLY A 176 -15.92 -12.68 -8.11
CA GLY A 176 -17.19 -12.94 -7.44
C GLY A 176 -17.12 -12.93 -5.92
N ALA A 177 -15.95 -12.69 -5.32
CA ALA A 177 -15.77 -12.66 -3.86
C ALA A 177 -16.22 -11.34 -3.23
N VAL A 178 -16.09 -10.23 -3.96
CA VAL A 178 -16.44 -8.88 -3.48
C VAL A 178 -17.04 -8.08 -4.62
N ALA A 179 -18.29 -7.69 -4.51
CA ALA A 179 -18.86 -6.69 -5.42
C ALA A 179 -18.27 -5.32 -5.10
N VAL A 180 -17.67 -4.64 -6.08
CA VAL A 180 -17.04 -3.34 -5.91
C VAL A 180 -18.11 -2.25 -5.98
N GLY A 181 -18.07 -1.30 -5.05
CA GLY A 181 -18.93 -0.12 -5.07
C GLY A 181 -18.62 0.75 -6.27
N CYS A 182 -19.65 1.19 -6.96
CA CYS A 182 -19.52 2.14 -8.04
C CYS A 182 -20.60 3.23 -7.97
N GLU A 183 -20.24 4.40 -8.44
CA GLU A 183 -21.17 5.50 -8.68
C GLU A 183 -21.74 5.40 -10.07
N LEU A 184 -23.06 5.57 -10.21
CA LEU A 184 -23.71 5.66 -11.51
C LEU A 184 -23.60 7.08 -12.05
N LEU A 185 -23.09 7.23 -13.26
CA LEU A 185 -22.85 8.51 -13.90
C LEU A 185 -23.81 8.77 -15.06
N ASN A 186 -23.95 10.04 -15.45
CA ASN A 186 -24.65 10.43 -16.66
C ASN A 186 -23.71 10.50 -17.88
N GLU A 187 -22.42 10.63 -17.64
CA GLU A 187 -21.38 10.75 -18.67
C GLU A 187 -20.26 9.72 -18.40
N PRO A 188 -19.56 9.25 -19.43
CA PRO A 188 -18.47 8.30 -19.25
C PRO A 188 -17.40 8.79 -18.28
N SER A 189 -16.99 7.92 -17.36
CA SER A 189 -15.87 8.20 -16.47
C SER A 189 -14.57 8.32 -17.25
N LYS A 190 -13.72 9.29 -16.84
CA LYS A 190 -12.36 9.44 -17.37
C LYS A 190 -11.34 8.56 -16.68
N ASN A 191 -11.72 7.99 -15.52
CA ASN A 191 -10.80 7.31 -14.61
C ASN A 191 -11.19 5.87 -14.33
N SER A 192 -12.36 5.40 -14.78
CA SER A 192 -12.84 4.06 -14.50
C SER A 192 -13.03 3.25 -15.77
N TYR A 193 -12.54 2.04 -15.74
CA TYR A 193 -12.47 1.14 -16.88
C TYR A 193 -12.84 -0.29 -16.44
N ILE A 194 -13.11 -1.11 -17.41
CA ILE A 194 -13.07 -2.56 -17.33
C ILE A 194 -11.79 -2.99 -18.03
N TYR A 195 -10.92 -3.67 -17.31
CA TYR A 195 -9.67 -4.19 -17.85
C TYR A 195 -9.83 -5.66 -18.21
N ILE A 196 -9.64 -5.99 -19.47
CA ILE A 196 -9.75 -7.34 -20.00
C ILE A 196 -8.69 -7.57 -21.07
N GLU A 197 -7.94 -8.67 -20.98
CA GLU A 197 -6.96 -9.08 -22.00
C GLU A 197 -6.01 -7.96 -22.44
N ASN A 198 -5.53 -7.16 -21.50
CA ASN A 198 -4.65 -6.01 -21.73
C ASN A 198 -5.32 -4.80 -22.41
N GLU A 199 -6.65 -4.78 -22.50
CA GLU A 199 -7.43 -3.66 -23.00
C GLU A 199 -8.18 -2.95 -21.88
N LEU A 200 -8.35 -1.65 -22.02
CA LEU A 200 -9.15 -0.80 -21.13
C LEU A 200 -10.42 -0.38 -21.88
N LEU A 201 -11.54 -0.93 -21.46
CA LEU A 201 -12.86 -0.56 -21.97
C LEU A 201 -13.53 0.42 -21.01
N PRO A 202 -14.36 1.35 -21.47
CA PRO A 202 -15.14 2.21 -20.57
C PRO A 202 -15.92 1.38 -19.55
N ALA A 203 -15.92 1.81 -18.28
CA ALA A 203 -16.73 1.16 -17.25
C ALA A 203 -18.20 1.52 -17.45
N VAL A 204 -19.01 0.55 -17.85
CA VAL A 204 -20.44 0.71 -18.10
C VAL A 204 -21.24 -0.46 -17.53
N LEU A 205 -22.43 -0.20 -17.05
CA LEU A 205 -23.43 -1.19 -16.75
C LEU A 205 -24.34 -1.36 -17.98
N PRO A 206 -24.33 -2.51 -18.64
CA PRO A 206 -25.26 -2.75 -19.74
C PRO A 206 -26.67 -2.92 -19.19
N GLU A 207 -27.62 -2.11 -19.66
CA GLU A 207 -29.04 -2.17 -19.29
C GLU A 207 -29.88 -2.87 -20.35
N SER A 208 -29.51 -2.71 -21.63
CA SER A 208 -30.11 -3.37 -22.79
C SER A 208 -29.13 -3.34 -23.96
N GLU A 209 -29.48 -3.92 -25.11
CA GLU A 209 -28.62 -4.01 -26.30
C GLU A 209 -27.98 -2.68 -26.75
N ASN A 210 -28.62 -1.53 -26.45
CA ASN A 210 -28.14 -0.22 -26.89
C ASN A 210 -28.10 0.83 -25.77
N VAL A 211 -28.35 0.44 -24.54
CA VAL A 211 -28.35 1.35 -23.38
C VAL A 211 -27.38 0.86 -22.35
N SER A 212 -26.47 1.72 -21.96
CA SER A 212 -25.50 1.47 -20.88
C SER A 212 -25.37 2.68 -19.99
N THR A 213 -25.28 2.45 -18.69
CA THR A 213 -25.04 3.50 -17.70
C THR A 213 -23.56 3.54 -17.36
N PRO A 214 -22.87 4.68 -17.54
CA PRO A 214 -21.48 4.82 -17.16
C PRO A 214 -21.27 4.67 -15.65
N LEU A 215 -20.15 4.07 -15.28
CA LEU A 215 -19.78 3.78 -13.90
C LEU A 215 -18.48 4.49 -13.51
N ASN A 216 -18.37 4.78 -12.22
CA ASN A 216 -17.10 5.17 -11.60
C ASN A 216 -16.83 4.27 -10.40
N TRP A 217 -15.77 3.46 -10.47
CA TRP A 217 -15.39 2.54 -9.40
C TRP A 217 -14.89 3.31 -8.17
N LEU A 218 -15.32 2.90 -6.98
CA LEU A 218 -14.92 3.51 -5.72
C LEU A 218 -13.65 2.83 -5.19
N ILE A 219 -12.54 3.13 -5.84
CA ILE A 219 -11.21 2.64 -5.49
C ILE A 219 -10.32 3.82 -5.13
N ALA A 220 -9.52 3.67 -4.10
CA ALA A 220 -8.52 4.64 -3.67
C ALA A 220 -7.19 3.95 -3.41
N VAL A 221 -6.13 4.72 -3.41
CA VAL A 221 -4.80 4.24 -3.02
C VAL A 221 -4.18 5.17 -2.00
N SER A 222 -3.42 4.62 -1.08
CA SER A 222 -2.61 5.41 -0.15
C SER A 222 -1.13 5.14 -0.36
N GLY A 223 -0.32 6.18 -0.17
CA GLY A 223 1.12 6.12 -0.38
C GLY A 223 1.85 7.35 0.10
N ARG A 224 3.16 7.46 -0.20
CA ARG A 224 4.04 8.55 0.25
C ARG A 224 5.21 8.80 -0.70
#